data_83a094c1747402a112f0a28833056b7d
#
_entry.id   83a094c1747402a112f0a28833056b7d
#
_cell.length_a   1.000
_cell.length_b   1.000
_cell.length_c   1.000
_cell.angle_alpha   90.00
_cell.angle_beta   90.00
_cell.angle_gamma   90.00
#
_symmetry.space_group_name_H-M   'P 1'
#
loop_
_entity.id
_entity.type
_entity.pdbx_description
1 polymer ?
#
loop_
_entity_poly.entity_id
_entity_poly.type
_entity_poly.pdbx_seq_one_letter_code
_entity_poly.pdbx_strand_id
1 'polypeptide(L)'
;MKTLPIIEQHLHGAYGVDFNKAGINEIIKLSHKLRDDGIVGFFPTLVTDTVENTKRQISVIKKASKECSGILGIHLEGIFLNPIKKGIHNAEHFMALTIENYKKLEDEFIKIVTLAPELDNGLISYLREQRVKVQAGHCVGWVKNGERIDGVTHTFNAMSGISHKESSTALSALLNDEVYTEVIADGIHVQDDALKLLLKTKPQDKVILVSDALPITHSDKKEMVFADSLIYFDGKEARSASGTLAGSTKLLPDIIKILGKKNLFNPKYIENSYKYHNIEPKGELIWDDEFNIVEKNF
;
A
#
# COMPACT_ATOMS: atom_id res chain seq x y z
N MET A 1 16.29 -9.41 -18.15
CA MET A 1 15.54 -8.11 -18.22
C MET A 1 16.18 -7.12 -17.27
N LYS A 2 16.06 -5.79 -17.51
CA LYS A 2 16.50 -4.73 -16.58
C LYS A 2 15.33 -3.89 -16.13
N THR A 3 15.35 -3.47 -14.85
CA THR A 3 14.41 -2.53 -14.25
C THR A 3 15.13 -1.57 -13.32
N LEU A 4 14.44 -0.51 -12.87
CA LEU A 4 14.85 0.24 -11.69
C LEU A 4 14.77 -0.66 -10.45
N PRO A 5 15.50 -0.34 -9.36
CA PRO A 5 15.25 -0.93 -8.05
C PRO A 5 13.82 -0.65 -7.60
N ILE A 6 13.28 -1.47 -6.71
CA ILE A 6 11.87 -1.38 -6.31
C ILE A 6 11.69 -0.29 -5.24
N ILE A 7 10.67 0.55 -5.43
CA ILE A 7 10.07 1.37 -4.36
C ILE A 7 8.71 0.78 -4.02
N GLU A 8 8.53 0.39 -2.75
CA GLU A 8 7.30 -0.17 -2.21
C GLU A 8 6.55 0.89 -1.39
N GLN A 9 5.36 1.27 -1.85
CA GLN A 9 4.60 2.33 -1.18
C GLN A 9 3.48 1.83 -0.27
N HIS A 10 3.26 0.51 -0.23
CA HIS A 10 2.20 -0.08 0.57
C HIS A 10 2.63 -1.45 1.12
N LEU A 11 3.21 -1.46 2.32
CA LEU A 11 3.48 -2.69 3.05
C LEU A 11 3.38 -2.46 4.57
N HIS A 12 2.75 -3.38 5.29
CA HIS A 12 2.56 -3.34 6.75
C HIS A 12 3.71 -3.96 7.52
N GLY A 13 4.55 -4.71 6.83
CA GLY A 13 5.70 -5.39 7.39
C GLY A 13 6.10 -6.61 6.60
N ALA A 14 7.13 -7.30 7.08
CA ALA A 14 7.60 -8.60 6.56
C ALA A 14 8.56 -9.23 7.57
N TYR A 15 8.94 -10.49 7.34
CA TYR A 15 9.94 -11.17 8.17
C TYR A 15 9.61 -11.18 9.67
N GLY A 16 8.33 -11.15 10.02
CA GLY A 16 7.84 -11.12 11.39
C GLY A 16 7.81 -9.73 12.04
N VAL A 17 8.19 -8.68 11.34
CA VAL A 17 8.23 -7.28 11.80
C VAL A 17 6.96 -6.55 11.38
N ASP A 18 6.22 -6.01 12.33
CA ASP A 18 4.98 -5.24 12.17
C ASP A 18 5.25 -3.75 12.42
N PHE A 19 5.04 -2.90 11.43
CA PHE A 19 5.30 -1.47 11.57
C PHE A 19 4.44 -0.78 12.63
N ASN A 20 3.27 -1.31 12.97
CA ASN A 20 2.45 -0.77 14.07
C ASN A 20 3.02 -1.08 15.47
N LYS A 21 3.97 -2.02 15.59
CA LYS A 21 4.48 -2.52 16.88
C LYS A 21 5.99 -2.50 17.02
N ALA A 22 6.70 -2.53 15.88
CA ALA A 22 8.14 -2.72 15.84
C ALA A 22 8.92 -1.58 16.52
N GLY A 23 10.02 -1.93 17.15
CA GLY A 23 11.02 -0.99 17.64
C GLY A 23 11.98 -0.53 16.53
N ILE A 24 12.79 0.51 16.82
CA ILE A 24 13.72 1.13 15.87
C ILE A 24 14.66 0.07 15.25
N ASN A 25 15.29 -0.76 16.07
CA ASN A 25 16.25 -1.76 15.60
C ASN A 25 15.63 -2.85 14.73
N GLU A 26 14.36 -3.19 14.96
CA GLU A 26 13.62 -4.16 14.15
C GLU A 26 13.32 -3.59 12.77
N ILE A 27 12.90 -2.33 12.71
CA ILE A 27 12.67 -1.61 11.44
C ILE A 27 13.95 -1.47 10.64
N ILE A 28 15.08 -1.14 11.28
CA ILE A 28 16.40 -1.06 10.63
C ILE A 28 16.78 -2.42 10.03
N LYS A 29 16.65 -3.50 10.79
CA LYS A 29 16.94 -4.86 10.30
C LYS A 29 16.03 -5.25 9.13
N LEU A 30 14.74 -4.91 9.21
CA LEU A 30 13.81 -5.14 8.11
C LEU A 30 14.22 -4.36 6.85
N SER A 31 14.60 -3.09 7.01
CA SER A 31 15.08 -2.27 5.88
C SER A 31 16.26 -2.91 5.13
N HIS A 32 17.21 -3.51 5.85
CA HIS A 32 18.31 -4.23 5.22
C HIS A 32 17.83 -5.47 4.44
N LYS A 33 16.92 -6.26 5.01
CA LYS A 33 16.35 -7.42 4.31
C LYS A 33 15.57 -7.02 3.06
N LEU A 34 14.75 -5.97 3.14
CA LEU A 34 14.02 -5.44 1.98
C LEU A 34 14.99 -4.98 0.88
N ARG A 35 16.10 -4.34 1.27
CA ARG A 35 17.15 -3.97 0.31
C ARG A 35 17.81 -5.20 -0.32
N ASP A 36 18.03 -6.26 0.46
CA ASP A 36 18.52 -7.54 -0.06
C ASP A 36 17.53 -8.20 -1.03
N ASP A 37 16.24 -7.92 -0.91
CA ASP A 37 15.19 -8.34 -1.86
C ASP A 37 15.07 -7.40 -3.08
N GLY A 38 15.87 -6.33 -3.17
CA GLY A 38 15.80 -5.36 -4.28
C GLY A 38 14.84 -4.19 -4.04
N ILE A 39 14.26 -4.08 -2.84
CA ILE A 39 13.40 -2.97 -2.43
C ILE A 39 14.26 -1.91 -1.75
N VAL A 40 14.65 -0.88 -2.50
CA VAL A 40 15.60 0.15 -2.04
C VAL A 40 14.94 1.31 -1.30
N GLY A 41 13.64 1.49 -1.52
CA GLY A 41 12.85 2.52 -0.87
C GLY A 41 11.47 1.99 -0.51
N PHE A 42 10.95 2.39 0.66
CA PHE A 42 9.62 1.97 1.07
C PHE A 42 8.95 2.98 2.01
N PHE A 43 7.63 2.89 2.08
CA PHE A 43 6.80 3.67 2.98
C PHE A 43 6.16 2.70 3.98
N PRO A 44 6.70 2.57 5.22
CA PRO A 44 6.03 1.81 6.26
C PRO A 44 4.56 2.22 6.35
N THR A 45 3.66 1.25 6.14
CA THR A 45 2.23 1.48 6.15
C THR A 45 1.66 1.15 7.51
N LEU A 46 1.07 2.17 8.15
CA LEU A 46 0.41 2.02 9.44
C LEU A 46 -1.07 1.73 9.23
N VAL A 47 -1.50 0.55 9.67
CA VAL A 47 -2.92 0.18 9.74
C VAL A 47 -3.61 0.93 10.88
N THR A 48 -4.93 1.04 10.84
CA THR A 48 -5.75 1.66 11.89
C THR A 48 -5.38 1.17 13.29
N ASP A 49 -5.13 2.12 14.18
CA ASP A 49 -4.82 1.90 15.59
C ASP A 49 -5.31 3.12 16.40
N THR A 50 -5.14 3.12 17.70
CA THR A 50 -5.38 4.31 18.54
C THR A 50 -4.50 5.48 18.10
N VAL A 51 -4.97 6.71 18.31
CA VAL A 51 -4.19 7.92 18.05
C VAL A 51 -2.84 7.89 18.76
N GLU A 52 -2.82 7.42 20.01
CA GLU A 52 -1.60 7.34 20.82
C GLU A 52 -0.56 6.38 20.21
N ASN A 53 -0.99 5.15 19.86
CA ASN A 53 -0.12 4.15 19.26
C ASN A 53 0.39 4.62 17.87
N THR A 54 -0.50 5.18 17.05
CA THR A 54 -0.12 5.73 15.72
C THR A 54 0.95 6.82 15.86
N LYS A 55 0.76 7.78 16.78
CA LYS A 55 1.78 8.83 17.05
C LYS A 55 3.10 8.24 17.50
N ARG A 56 3.04 7.26 18.40
CA ARG A 56 4.25 6.57 18.86
C ARG A 56 4.99 5.92 17.70
N GLN A 57 4.29 5.20 16.82
CA GLN A 57 4.91 4.53 15.67
C GLN A 57 5.43 5.50 14.62
N ILE A 58 4.75 6.60 14.35
CA ILE A 58 5.28 7.69 13.51
C ILE A 58 6.64 8.13 14.06
N SER A 59 6.75 8.40 15.37
CA SER A 59 8.02 8.79 16.01
C SER A 59 9.10 7.70 15.91
N VAL A 60 8.74 6.42 16.08
CA VAL A 60 9.68 5.28 15.98
C VAL A 60 10.22 5.16 14.56
N ILE A 61 9.34 5.16 13.54
CA ILE A 61 9.72 5.07 12.13
C ILE A 61 10.58 6.26 11.71
N LYS A 62 10.23 7.48 12.14
CA LYS A 62 11.00 8.70 11.88
C LYS A 62 12.40 8.66 12.52
N LYS A 63 12.56 8.00 13.68
CA LYS A 63 13.88 7.77 14.28
C LYS A 63 14.67 6.73 13.48
N ALA A 64 14.04 5.62 13.08
CA ALA A 64 14.68 4.60 12.27
C ALA A 64 15.16 5.14 10.91
N SER A 65 14.41 6.06 10.29
CA SER A 65 14.77 6.65 9.00
C SER A 65 16.08 7.46 9.01
N LYS A 66 16.54 7.91 10.18
CA LYS A 66 17.83 8.60 10.31
C LYS A 66 19.02 7.66 10.11
N GLU A 67 18.81 6.37 10.29
CA GLU A 67 19.82 5.33 10.13
C GLU A 67 19.59 4.47 8.87
N CYS A 68 18.43 4.64 8.22
CA CYS A 68 18.00 3.86 7.04
C CYS A 68 17.48 4.77 5.95
N SER A 69 18.27 5.02 4.92
CA SER A 69 17.89 5.85 3.76
C SER A 69 16.74 5.26 2.92
N GLY A 70 16.43 3.97 3.08
CA GLY A 70 15.32 3.32 2.39
C GLY A 70 13.92 3.68 2.91
N ILE A 71 13.80 4.27 4.12
CA ILE A 71 12.52 4.72 4.66
C ILE A 71 12.22 6.12 4.11
N LEU A 72 11.29 6.22 3.17
CA LEU A 72 11.02 7.44 2.39
C LEU A 72 9.93 8.34 3.00
N GLY A 73 9.18 7.83 3.95
CA GLY A 73 8.06 8.47 4.62
C GLY A 73 7.15 7.42 5.21
N ILE A 74 5.96 7.83 5.61
CA ILE A 74 4.92 6.93 6.16
C ILE A 74 3.71 6.97 5.23
N HIS A 75 3.13 5.80 4.99
CA HIS A 75 1.79 5.65 4.46
C HIS A 75 0.84 5.40 5.64
N LEU A 76 -0.09 6.32 5.85
CA LEU A 76 -1.14 6.15 6.84
C LEU A 76 -2.36 5.53 6.16
N GLU A 77 -2.52 4.22 6.31
CA GLU A 77 -3.69 3.49 5.84
C GLU A 77 -4.60 3.20 7.02
N GLY A 78 -5.50 4.08 7.26
CA GLY A 78 -6.43 3.85 8.35
C GLY A 78 -6.84 5.10 9.07
N ILE A 79 -7.70 4.89 10.09
CA ILE A 79 -8.40 5.88 10.87
C ILE A 79 -9.50 6.61 10.06
N PHE A 80 -9.25 7.06 8.82
CA PHE A 80 -10.16 7.85 7.98
C PHE A 80 -10.91 7.00 6.94
N LEU A 81 -11.36 5.81 7.32
CA LEU A 81 -11.95 4.81 6.43
C LEU A 81 -13.47 4.72 6.62
N ASN A 82 -14.16 4.11 5.63
CA ASN A 82 -15.58 3.83 5.73
C ASN A 82 -15.80 2.49 6.45
N PRO A 83 -16.57 2.45 7.56
CA PRO A 83 -16.83 1.21 8.30
C PRO A 83 -17.46 0.09 7.47
N ILE A 84 -18.21 0.43 6.41
CA ILE A 84 -18.80 -0.55 5.48
C ILE A 84 -17.72 -1.33 4.72
N LYS A 85 -16.56 -0.73 4.51
CA LYS A 85 -15.42 -1.30 3.77
C LYS A 85 -14.18 -1.46 4.63
N LYS A 86 -14.37 -1.70 5.93
CA LYS A 86 -13.28 -1.79 6.91
C LYS A 86 -12.21 -2.84 6.61
N GLY A 87 -12.53 -3.89 5.84
CA GLY A 87 -11.59 -5.01 5.65
C GLY A 87 -11.20 -5.62 6.99
N ILE A 88 -9.89 -5.73 7.23
CA ILE A 88 -9.30 -6.25 8.48
C ILE A 88 -9.19 -5.18 9.58
N HIS A 89 -9.35 -3.88 9.25
CA HIS A 89 -9.18 -2.80 10.21
C HIS A 89 -10.17 -2.85 11.36
N ASN A 90 -9.73 -2.43 12.55
CA ASN A 90 -10.62 -2.25 13.69
C ASN A 90 -11.38 -0.92 13.59
N ALA A 91 -12.67 -0.99 13.25
CA ALA A 91 -13.49 0.20 13.04
C ALA A 91 -13.78 1.00 14.32
N GLU A 92 -13.49 0.47 15.51
CA GLU A 92 -13.63 1.21 16.78
C GLU A 92 -12.68 2.41 16.87
N HIS A 93 -11.60 2.38 16.09
CA HIS A 93 -10.61 3.46 16.03
C HIS A 93 -10.84 4.43 14.87
N PHE A 94 -11.88 4.23 14.05
CA PHE A 94 -12.15 5.14 12.93
C PHE A 94 -12.57 6.52 13.41
N MET A 95 -12.12 7.53 12.70
CA MET A 95 -12.41 8.92 12.99
C MET A 95 -13.05 9.60 11.77
N ALA A 96 -13.85 10.63 12.04
CA ALA A 96 -14.38 11.48 10.98
C ALA A 96 -13.23 12.16 10.19
N LEU A 97 -13.42 12.26 8.87
CA LEU A 97 -12.45 12.86 7.95
C LEU A 97 -12.47 14.39 8.08
N THR A 98 -11.85 14.89 9.13
CA THR A 98 -11.75 16.33 9.42
C THR A 98 -10.30 16.75 9.64
N ILE A 99 -10.01 18.00 9.36
CA ILE A 99 -8.67 18.59 9.62
C ILE A 99 -8.32 18.49 11.11
N GLU A 100 -9.29 18.72 12.00
CA GLU A 100 -9.08 18.63 13.45
C GLU A 100 -8.59 17.23 13.87
N ASN A 101 -9.20 16.17 13.32
CA ASN A 101 -8.82 14.81 13.63
C ASN A 101 -7.45 14.46 13.03
N TYR A 102 -7.15 14.90 11.81
CA TYR A 102 -5.85 14.67 11.21
C TYR A 102 -4.73 15.36 11.99
N LYS A 103 -4.95 16.59 12.47
CA LYS A 103 -3.98 17.32 13.30
C LYS A 103 -3.54 16.59 14.56
N LYS A 104 -4.32 15.63 15.04
CA LYS A 104 -3.91 14.77 16.16
C LYS A 104 -2.77 13.83 15.79
N LEU A 105 -2.57 13.54 14.50
CA LEU A 105 -1.57 12.62 13.95
C LEU A 105 -0.53 13.32 13.08
N GLU A 106 -0.78 14.57 12.71
CA GLU A 106 0.00 15.30 11.71
C GLU A 106 1.50 15.27 12.01
N ASP A 107 2.26 14.79 11.04
CA ASP A 107 3.71 14.81 11.01
C ASP A 107 4.20 14.99 9.57
N GLU A 108 5.25 15.77 9.37
CA GLU A 108 5.84 16.01 8.04
C GLU A 108 6.36 14.75 7.35
N PHE A 109 6.54 13.66 8.12
CA PHE A 109 7.01 12.38 7.61
C PHE A 109 5.88 11.51 7.03
N ILE A 110 4.61 11.86 7.25
CA ILE A 110 3.47 11.27 6.55
C ILE A 110 3.48 11.77 5.10
N LYS A 111 3.57 10.84 4.15
CA LYS A 111 3.62 11.16 2.71
C LYS A 111 2.43 10.68 1.93
N ILE A 112 1.74 9.66 2.43
CA ILE A 112 0.55 9.08 1.82
C ILE A 112 -0.52 8.92 2.91
N VAL A 113 -1.75 9.29 2.58
CA VAL A 113 -2.92 9.00 3.41
C VAL A 113 -3.98 8.32 2.55
N THR A 114 -4.38 7.12 2.97
CA THR A 114 -5.54 6.42 2.43
C THR A 114 -6.78 6.81 3.23
N LEU A 115 -7.85 7.20 2.55
CA LEU A 115 -9.10 7.63 3.16
C LEU A 115 -10.32 7.29 2.29
N ALA A 116 -11.51 7.32 2.90
CA ALA A 116 -12.79 7.15 2.23
C ALA A 116 -13.31 8.49 1.69
N PRO A 117 -13.09 8.83 0.41
CA PRO A 117 -13.30 10.19 -0.08
C PRO A 117 -14.76 10.64 -0.07
N GLU A 118 -15.72 9.72 -0.10
CA GLU A 118 -17.14 10.04 0.01
C GLU A 118 -17.55 10.58 1.39
N LEU A 119 -16.71 10.38 2.41
CA LEU A 119 -16.90 10.87 3.78
C LEU A 119 -16.13 12.15 4.07
N ASP A 120 -15.40 12.68 3.08
CA ASP A 120 -14.55 13.84 3.29
C ASP A 120 -15.32 15.08 3.75
N ASN A 121 -14.69 15.83 4.65
CA ASN A 121 -15.17 17.11 5.16
C ASN A 121 -14.00 18.13 5.20
N GLY A 122 -13.41 18.35 4.02
CA GLY A 122 -12.31 19.31 3.80
C GLY A 122 -10.91 18.78 4.11
N LEU A 123 -10.76 17.53 4.52
CA LEU A 123 -9.45 16.93 4.81
C LEU A 123 -8.62 16.72 3.54
N ILE A 124 -9.24 16.32 2.43
CA ILE A 124 -8.55 16.09 1.16
C ILE A 124 -7.81 17.35 0.70
N SER A 125 -8.50 18.48 0.65
CA SER A 125 -7.89 19.76 0.24
C SER A 125 -6.74 20.15 1.17
N TYR A 126 -6.92 20.00 2.48
CA TYR A 126 -5.87 20.28 3.46
C TYR A 126 -4.62 19.41 3.26
N LEU A 127 -4.78 18.08 3.13
CA LEU A 127 -3.67 17.17 2.90
C LEU A 127 -2.87 17.53 1.65
N ARG A 128 -3.56 17.89 0.58
CA ARG A 128 -2.93 18.29 -0.68
C ARG A 128 -2.13 19.59 -0.56
N GLU A 129 -2.63 20.58 0.19
CA GLU A 129 -1.90 21.80 0.53
C GLU A 129 -0.60 21.48 1.30
N GLN A 130 -0.63 20.46 2.17
CA GLN A 130 0.55 19.96 2.87
C GLN A 130 1.44 19.05 2.00
N ARG A 131 1.12 18.87 0.71
CA ARG A 131 1.83 17.99 -0.24
C ARG A 131 1.84 16.51 0.17
N VAL A 132 0.84 16.09 0.93
CA VAL A 132 0.58 14.68 1.23
C VAL A 132 -0.22 14.08 0.08
N LYS A 133 0.20 12.90 -0.40
CA LYS A 133 -0.54 12.15 -1.42
C LYS A 133 -1.82 11.58 -0.82
N VAL A 134 -2.94 11.86 -1.46
CA VAL A 134 -4.25 11.36 -1.02
C VAL A 134 -4.69 10.22 -1.91
N GLN A 135 -4.99 9.08 -1.29
CA GLN A 135 -5.48 7.89 -1.99
C GLN A 135 -6.89 7.51 -1.51
N ALA A 136 -7.76 7.15 -2.46
CA ALA A 136 -9.06 6.57 -2.16
C ALA A 136 -8.87 5.08 -1.84
N GLY A 137 -9.32 4.64 -0.67
CA GLY A 137 -9.32 3.23 -0.28
C GLY A 137 -10.30 2.99 0.86
N HIS A 138 -10.69 1.74 1.09
CA HIS A 138 -11.68 1.38 2.10
C HIS A 138 -12.93 2.26 2.04
N CYS A 139 -13.52 2.36 0.85
CA CYS A 139 -14.55 3.34 0.52
C CYS A 139 -15.66 2.75 -0.36
N VAL A 140 -16.82 3.38 -0.37
CA VAL A 140 -17.98 2.97 -1.19
C VAL A 140 -18.28 3.94 -2.31
N GLY A 141 -17.70 5.13 -2.30
CA GLY A 141 -17.96 6.21 -3.25
C GLY A 141 -16.69 6.86 -3.76
N TRP A 142 -16.88 7.91 -4.52
CA TRP A 142 -15.83 8.73 -5.09
C TRP A 142 -15.85 10.14 -4.49
N VAL A 143 -14.83 10.95 -4.79
CA VAL A 143 -14.77 12.35 -4.36
C VAL A 143 -16.02 13.12 -4.79
N LYS A 144 -16.45 14.04 -3.93
CA LYS A 144 -17.52 14.98 -4.21
C LYS A 144 -16.94 16.33 -4.63
N ASN A 145 -17.78 17.15 -5.26
CA ASN A 145 -17.47 18.57 -5.54
C ASN A 145 -16.18 18.84 -6.34
N GLY A 146 -15.75 17.91 -7.20
CA GLY A 146 -14.57 18.10 -8.02
C GLY A 146 -13.24 18.08 -7.27
N GLU A 147 -13.20 17.63 -6.02
CA GLU A 147 -11.98 17.42 -5.29
C GLU A 147 -11.08 16.41 -6.01
N ARG A 148 -9.79 16.54 -5.81
CA ARG A 148 -8.79 15.78 -6.53
C ARG A 148 -8.02 14.86 -5.60
N ILE A 149 -7.97 13.58 -5.92
CA ILE A 149 -7.10 12.58 -5.27
C ILE A 149 -5.95 12.22 -6.19
N ASP A 150 -4.85 11.73 -5.60
CA ASP A 150 -3.63 11.40 -6.34
C ASP A 150 -3.61 9.93 -6.77
N GLY A 151 -4.24 9.04 -5.99
CA GLY A 151 -4.22 7.62 -6.24
C GLY A 151 -5.39 6.85 -5.65
N VAL A 152 -5.41 5.55 -5.95
CA VAL A 152 -6.36 4.57 -5.39
C VAL A 152 -5.56 3.44 -4.77
N THR A 153 -5.84 3.17 -3.51
CA THR A 153 -5.19 2.12 -2.72
C THR A 153 -5.74 0.75 -3.13
N HIS A 154 -4.85 -0.22 -3.36
CA HIS A 154 -5.13 -1.63 -3.65
C HIS A 154 -6.46 -1.88 -4.41
N THR A 155 -6.59 -1.29 -5.58
CA THR A 155 -7.81 -1.27 -6.41
C THR A 155 -8.51 -2.61 -6.48
N PHE A 156 -9.84 -2.60 -6.37
CA PHE A 156 -10.81 -3.68 -6.18
C PHE A 156 -10.94 -4.19 -4.74
N ASN A 157 -9.92 -4.07 -3.89
CA ASN A 157 -9.98 -4.56 -2.52
C ASN A 157 -10.61 -3.51 -1.60
N ALA A 158 -11.48 -3.96 -0.70
CA ALA A 158 -12.17 -3.13 0.30
C ALA A 158 -12.81 -1.85 -0.28
N MET A 159 -13.39 -1.92 -1.48
CA MET A 159 -14.09 -0.79 -2.11
C MET A 159 -15.36 -1.24 -2.85
N SER A 160 -16.18 -0.29 -3.33
CA SER A 160 -17.27 -0.62 -4.23
C SER A 160 -16.74 -1.05 -5.60
N GLY A 161 -17.30 -2.13 -6.13
CA GLY A 161 -16.92 -2.72 -7.41
C GLY A 161 -17.42 -1.92 -8.62
N ILE A 162 -17.46 -2.56 -9.78
CA ILE A 162 -18.02 -1.98 -11.01
C ILE A 162 -19.54 -2.13 -10.96
N SER A 163 -20.27 -1.00 -10.98
CA SER A 163 -21.73 -0.96 -11.07
C SER A 163 -22.18 -0.17 -12.28
N HIS A 164 -23.22 -0.65 -12.95
CA HIS A 164 -23.86 0.07 -14.07
C HIS A 164 -25.02 0.97 -13.60
N LYS A 165 -25.36 0.92 -12.33
CA LYS A 165 -26.49 1.68 -11.77
C LYS A 165 -26.05 2.83 -10.89
N GLU A 166 -24.86 2.73 -10.29
CA GLU A 166 -24.39 3.68 -9.28
C GLU A 166 -22.93 4.04 -9.53
N SER A 167 -22.55 5.25 -9.16
CA SER A 167 -21.13 5.62 -9.10
C SER A 167 -20.41 4.72 -8.10
N SER A 168 -19.24 4.22 -8.47
CA SER A 168 -18.48 3.29 -7.65
C SER A 168 -16.99 3.58 -7.72
N THR A 169 -16.28 3.26 -6.65
CA THR A 169 -14.85 3.57 -6.53
C THR A 169 -14.03 2.89 -7.62
N ALA A 170 -14.19 1.58 -7.79
CA ALA A 170 -13.42 0.83 -8.79
C ALA A 170 -13.68 1.32 -10.21
N LEU A 171 -14.93 1.58 -10.59
CA LEU A 171 -15.26 2.12 -11.91
C LEU A 171 -14.68 3.51 -12.11
N SER A 172 -14.80 4.40 -11.13
CA SER A 172 -14.25 5.76 -11.20
C SER A 172 -12.71 5.73 -11.28
N ALA A 173 -12.06 4.83 -10.53
CA ALA A 173 -10.62 4.62 -10.61
C ALA A 173 -10.16 4.20 -12.01
N LEU A 174 -10.86 3.25 -12.62
CA LEU A 174 -10.53 2.73 -13.96
C LEU A 174 -10.71 3.80 -15.06
N LEU A 175 -11.70 4.65 -14.94
CA LEU A 175 -12.03 5.68 -15.96
C LEU A 175 -11.27 6.99 -15.79
N ASN A 176 -10.61 7.21 -14.66
CA ASN A 176 -9.86 8.45 -14.42
C ASN A 176 -8.38 8.28 -14.79
N ASP A 177 -7.98 8.74 -15.97
CA ASP A 177 -6.62 8.60 -16.49
C ASP A 177 -5.55 9.40 -15.71
N GLU A 178 -5.94 10.37 -14.90
CA GLU A 178 -5.02 11.20 -14.12
C GLU A 178 -4.61 10.56 -12.79
N VAL A 179 -5.44 9.68 -12.25
CA VAL A 179 -5.26 9.07 -10.93
C VAL A 179 -4.40 7.81 -11.04
N TYR A 180 -3.40 7.68 -10.19
CA TYR A 180 -2.62 6.45 -10.07
C TYR A 180 -3.44 5.34 -9.41
N THR A 181 -3.14 4.10 -9.75
CA THR A 181 -3.93 2.94 -9.33
C THR A 181 -2.99 1.88 -8.77
N GLU A 182 -3.02 1.67 -7.46
CA GLU A 182 -2.34 0.55 -6.85
C GLU A 182 -3.04 -0.77 -7.16
N VAL A 183 -2.27 -1.84 -7.34
CA VAL A 183 -2.82 -3.18 -7.51
C VAL A 183 -1.95 -4.24 -6.82
N ILE A 184 -2.59 -5.12 -6.04
CA ILE A 184 -1.99 -6.31 -5.45
C ILE A 184 -2.15 -7.45 -6.46
N ALA A 185 -1.10 -7.70 -7.25
CA ALA A 185 -1.15 -8.69 -8.34
C ALA A 185 -0.56 -10.05 -7.92
N ASP A 186 -0.83 -10.47 -6.70
CA ASP A 186 -0.29 -11.70 -6.09
C ASP A 186 -1.02 -13.00 -6.54
N GLY A 187 -2.06 -12.84 -7.36
CA GLY A 187 -2.89 -13.96 -7.85
C GLY A 187 -3.94 -14.45 -6.85
N ILE A 188 -4.16 -13.69 -5.76
CA ILE A 188 -5.15 -14.00 -4.70
C ILE A 188 -6.10 -12.82 -4.53
N HIS A 189 -5.57 -11.61 -4.29
CA HIS A 189 -6.36 -10.39 -4.04
C HIS A 189 -7.12 -9.91 -5.28
N VAL A 190 -6.51 -10.07 -6.45
CA VAL A 190 -7.12 -9.70 -7.73
C VAL A 190 -6.99 -10.89 -8.69
N GLN A 191 -8.11 -11.47 -9.10
CA GLN A 191 -8.11 -12.54 -10.08
C GLN A 191 -7.72 -12.04 -11.47
N ASP A 192 -7.26 -12.94 -12.32
CA ASP A 192 -6.64 -12.63 -13.61
C ASP A 192 -7.50 -11.77 -14.54
N ASP A 193 -8.80 -11.98 -14.61
CA ASP A 193 -9.67 -11.24 -15.52
C ASP A 193 -9.90 -9.79 -15.02
N ALA A 194 -10.02 -9.60 -13.70
CA ALA A 194 -10.08 -8.26 -13.11
C ALA A 194 -8.76 -7.51 -13.29
N LEU A 195 -7.62 -8.21 -13.12
CA LEU A 195 -6.30 -7.63 -13.39
C LEU A 195 -6.14 -7.24 -14.86
N LYS A 196 -6.51 -8.11 -15.80
CA LYS A 196 -6.49 -7.81 -17.24
C LYS A 196 -7.40 -6.64 -17.59
N LEU A 197 -8.58 -6.53 -16.96
CA LEU A 197 -9.47 -5.38 -17.15
C LEU A 197 -8.76 -4.09 -16.72
N LEU A 198 -8.17 -4.06 -15.52
CA LEU A 198 -7.41 -2.91 -15.03
C LEU A 198 -6.28 -2.54 -16.00
N LEU A 199 -5.44 -3.51 -16.39
CA LEU A 199 -4.30 -3.26 -17.27
C LEU A 199 -4.67 -2.84 -18.70
N LYS A 200 -5.89 -3.18 -19.16
CA LYS A 200 -6.45 -2.73 -20.46
C LYS A 200 -7.06 -1.33 -20.40
N THR A 201 -7.62 -0.96 -19.26
CA THR A 201 -8.39 0.27 -19.10
C THR A 201 -7.50 1.41 -18.63
N LYS A 202 -6.61 1.16 -17.67
CA LYS A 202 -5.72 2.19 -17.13
C LYS A 202 -4.52 2.46 -18.05
N PRO A 203 -4.13 3.74 -18.24
CA PRO A 203 -2.85 4.06 -18.82
C PRO A 203 -1.72 3.34 -18.04
N GLN A 204 -0.80 2.72 -18.76
CA GLN A 204 0.27 1.92 -18.14
C GLN A 204 1.22 2.73 -17.25
N ASP A 205 1.31 4.04 -17.46
CA ASP A 205 2.06 4.98 -16.63
C ASP A 205 1.30 5.45 -15.38
N LYS A 206 0.13 4.88 -15.12
CA LYS A 206 -0.71 5.14 -13.93
C LYS A 206 -0.97 3.89 -13.08
N VAL A 207 -0.36 2.76 -13.41
CA VAL A 207 -0.47 1.53 -12.62
C VAL A 207 0.77 1.39 -11.74
N ILE A 208 0.57 1.21 -10.43
CA ILE A 208 1.62 0.96 -9.44
C ILE A 208 1.39 -0.42 -8.84
N LEU A 209 2.39 -1.28 -8.88
CA LEU A 209 2.37 -2.53 -8.13
C LEU A 209 2.65 -2.23 -6.66
N VAL A 210 1.85 -2.83 -5.78
CA VAL A 210 2.07 -2.84 -4.33
C VAL A 210 1.95 -4.25 -3.81
N SER A 211 2.65 -4.52 -2.71
CA SER A 211 2.53 -5.82 -2.06
C SER A 211 1.36 -5.88 -1.10
N ASP A 212 1.10 -4.81 -0.36
CA ASP A 212 0.21 -4.85 0.81
C ASP A 212 0.65 -5.99 1.78
N ALA A 213 1.97 -6.18 1.88
CA ALA A 213 2.55 -7.31 2.59
C ALA A 213 2.32 -7.21 4.10
N LEU A 214 1.85 -8.32 4.66
CA LEU A 214 1.68 -8.49 6.10
C LEU A 214 3.01 -8.80 6.79
N PRO A 215 3.14 -8.52 8.09
CA PRO A 215 4.34 -8.89 8.86
C PRO A 215 4.67 -10.39 8.83
N ILE A 216 3.68 -11.26 8.57
CA ILE A 216 3.87 -12.71 8.47
C ILE A 216 4.63 -13.13 7.19
N THR A 217 4.69 -12.25 6.17
CA THR A 217 5.36 -12.50 4.90
C THR A 217 6.82 -12.88 5.12
N HIS A 218 7.28 -13.95 4.47
CA HIS A 218 8.64 -14.49 4.58
C HIS A 218 9.08 -14.78 6.03
N SER A 219 8.14 -15.11 6.92
CA SER A 219 8.42 -15.58 8.30
C SER A 219 7.98 -17.04 8.48
N ASP A 220 8.47 -17.66 9.55
CA ASP A 220 8.09 -19.03 9.92
C ASP A 220 6.74 -19.11 10.65
N LYS A 221 6.11 -17.96 10.93
CA LYS A 221 4.85 -17.88 11.65
C LYS A 221 3.69 -18.42 10.82
N LYS A 222 2.76 -19.11 11.49
CA LYS A 222 1.50 -19.57 10.87
C LYS A 222 0.30 -18.75 11.34
N GLU A 223 0.48 -17.94 12.36
CA GLU A 223 -0.53 -17.02 12.88
C GLU A 223 0.11 -15.78 13.50
N MET A 224 -0.64 -14.71 13.57
CA MET A 224 -0.23 -13.49 14.25
C MET A 224 -1.43 -12.60 14.54
N VAL A 225 -1.30 -11.69 15.50
CA VAL A 225 -2.26 -10.61 15.72
C VAL A 225 -1.87 -9.41 14.84
N PHE A 226 -2.77 -9.02 13.93
CA PHE A 226 -2.65 -7.87 13.06
C PHE A 226 -3.96 -7.07 13.07
N ALA A 227 -3.91 -5.75 13.18
CA ALA A 227 -5.08 -4.87 13.29
C ALA A 227 -6.11 -5.36 14.33
N ASP A 228 -5.64 -5.76 15.52
CA ASP A 228 -6.41 -6.35 16.62
C ASP A 228 -7.12 -7.67 16.30
N SER A 229 -6.86 -8.25 15.14
CA SER A 229 -7.45 -9.52 14.72
C SER A 229 -6.39 -10.63 14.64
N LEU A 230 -6.73 -11.82 15.13
CA LEU A 230 -5.91 -13.00 14.90
C LEU A 230 -6.06 -13.43 13.43
N ILE A 231 -4.95 -13.51 12.72
CA ILE A 231 -4.88 -13.97 11.34
C ILE A 231 -4.10 -15.27 11.26
N TYR A 232 -4.52 -16.14 10.37
CA TYR A 232 -3.94 -17.44 10.09
C TYR A 232 -3.38 -17.49 8.69
N PHE A 233 -2.19 -18.05 8.53
CA PHE A 233 -1.52 -18.25 7.25
C PHE A 233 -1.50 -19.74 6.91
N ASP A 234 -2.13 -20.14 5.82
CA ASP A 234 -2.24 -21.53 5.36
C ASP A 234 -1.08 -21.98 4.45
N GLY A 235 -0.11 -21.12 4.21
CA GLY A 235 1.00 -21.34 3.27
C GLY A 235 0.79 -20.63 1.91
N LYS A 236 -0.41 -20.09 1.67
CA LYS A 236 -0.77 -19.38 0.44
C LYS A 236 -1.34 -18.00 0.73
N GLU A 237 -2.32 -17.90 1.61
CA GLU A 237 -3.02 -16.66 1.94
C GLU A 237 -3.22 -16.51 3.45
N ALA A 238 -3.42 -15.29 3.91
CA ALA A 238 -3.66 -14.96 5.31
C ALA A 238 -5.09 -14.46 5.52
N ARG A 239 -5.81 -15.06 6.47
CA ARG A 239 -7.21 -14.73 6.77
C ARG A 239 -7.44 -14.58 8.26
N SER A 240 -8.39 -13.72 8.63
CA SER A 240 -8.90 -13.66 9.99
C SER A 240 -9.75 -14.89 10.31
N ALA A 241 -10.07 -15.08 11.60
CA ALA A 241 -10.97 -16.14 12.06
C ALA A 241 -12.38 -16.06 11.42
N SER A 242 -12.82 -14.87 10.99
CA SER A 242 -14.08 -14.68 10.26
C SER A 242 -13.99 -15.01 8.75
N GLY A 243 -12.81 -15.41 8.26
CA GLY A 243 -12.57 -15.71 6.85
C GLY A 243 -12.24 -14.48 6.00
N THR A 244 -12.17 -13.28 6.57
CA THR A 244 -11.77 -12.07 5.84
C THR A 244 -10.31 -12.21 5.39
N LEU A 245 -10.06 -12.02 4.09
CA LEU A 245 -8.71 -11.95 3.55
C LEU A 245 -8.03 -10.71 4.16
N ALA A 246 -6.83 -10.91 4.70
CA ALA A 246 -5.97 -9.82 5.16
C ALA A 246 -5.06 -9.34 4.01
N GLY A 247 -4.01 -8.60 4.29
CA GLY A 247 -3.05 -8.23 3.24
C GLY A 247 -2.28 -9.43 2.67
N SER A 248 -1.44 -9.18 1.70
CA SER A 248 -0.68 -10.21 0.98
C SER A 248 0.40 -10.85 1.86
N THR A 249 0.78 -12.06 1.46
CA THR A 249 1.91 -12.83 2.02
C THR A 249 3.10 -12.91 1.05
N LYS A 250 3.18 -11.95 0.11
CA LYS A 250 4.21 -11.84 -0.90
C LYS A 250 4.82 -10.44 -0.91
N LEU A 251 6.11 -10.34 -1.19
CA LEU A 251 6.77 -9.08 -1.48
C LEU A 251 6.68 -8.76 -2.99
N LEU A 252 7.00 -7.53 -3.38
CA LEU A 252 6.94 -7.12 -4.79
C LEU A 252 7.80 -7.98 -5.74
N PRO A 253 9.00 -8.47 -5.38
CA PRO A 253 9.72 -9.40 -6.25
C PRO A 253 8.95 -10.69 -6.55
N ASP A 254 8.22 -11.24 -5.57
CA ASP A 254 7.37 -12.42 -5.76
C ASP A 254 6.21 -12.12 -6.72
N ILE A 255 5.58 -10.94 -6.56
CA ILE A 255 4.48 -10.47 -7.41
C ILE A 255 4.96 -10.24 -8.84
N ILE A 256 6.13 -9.63 -9.02
CA ILE A 256 6.75 -9.43 -10.34
C ILE A 256 7.00 -10.77 -11.04
N LYS A 257 7.48 -11.77 -10.30
CA LYS A 257 7.68 -13.13 -10.81
C LYS A 257 6.36 -13.78 -11.25
N ILE A 258 5.28 -13.58 -10.50
CA ILE A 258 3.93 -14.06 -10.86
C ILE A 258 3.46 -13.40 -12.16
N LEU A 259 3.57 -12.08 -12.25
CA LEU A 259 3.17 -11.31 -13.45
C LEU A 259 4.02 -11.68 -14.68
N GLY A 260 5.33 -11.87 -14.49
CA GLY A 260 6.25 -12.27 -15.55
C GLY A 260 5.85 -13.60 -16.17
N LYS A 261 5.58 -14.60 -15.35
CA LYS A 261 5.10 -15.93 -15.80
C LYS A 261 3.75 -15.87 -16.55
N LYS A 262 2.94 -14.84 -16.30
CA LYS A 262 1.66 -14.61 -16.98
C LYS A 262 1.79 -13.68 -18.20
N ASN A 263 2.98 -13.21 -18.53
CA ASN A 263 3.25 -12.19 -19.56
C ASN A 263 2.44 -10.89 -19.34
N LEU A 264 2.24 -10.50 -18.08
CA LEU A 264 1.49 -9.30 -17.68
C LEU A 264 2.39 -8.23 -17.04
N PHE A 265 3.66 -8.53 -16.81
CA PHE A 265 4.60 -7.59 -16.23
C PHE A 265 5.04 -6.52 -17.24
N ASN A 266 5.10 -5.27 -16.77
CA ASN A 266 5.68 -4.14 -17.49
C ASN A 266 6.59 -3.35 -16.54
N PRO A 267 7.87 -3.10 -16.89
CA PRO A 267 8.79 -2.32 -16.07
C PRO A 267 8.26 -0.95 -15.62
N LYS A 268 7.36 -0.33 -16.40
CA LYS A 268 6.70 0.91 -16.03
C LYS A 268 5.99 0.85 -14.67
N TYR A 269 5.49 -0.33 -14.28
CA TYR A 269 4.80 -0.47 -12.99
C TYR A 269 5.71 -0.25 -11.79
N ILE A 270 7.04 -0.46 -11.95
CA ILE A 270 8.07 -0.09 -10.97
C ILE A 270 8.41 1.41 -11.10
N GLU A 271 8.62 1.89 -12.33
CA GLU A 271 8.97 3.29 -12.60
C GLU A 271 7.91 4.28 -12.08
N ASN A 272 6.65 3.86 -12.08
CA ASN A 272 5.53 4.72 -11.70
C ASN A 272 5.58 5.14 -10.23
N SER A 273 6.10 4.29 -9.32
CA SER A 273 6.32 4.69 -7.92
C SER A 273 7.32 5.84 -7.81
N TYR A 274 8.39 5.84 -8.61
CA TYR A 274 9.35 6.94 -8.68
C TYR A 274 8.70 8.24 -9.15
N LYS A 275 7.90 8.17 -10.22
CA LYS A 275 7.17 9.32 -10.77
C LYS A 275 6.13 9.85 -9.78
N TYR A 276 5.39 8.94 -9.14
CA TYR A 276 4.36 9.29 -8.15
C TYR A 276 4.94 10.09 -6.98
N HIS A 277 6.12 9.71 -6.52
CA HIS A 277 6.79 10.34 -5.38
C HIS A 277 7.84 11.40 -5.77
N ASN A 278 8.03 11.69 -7.06
CA ASN A 278 9.08 12.59 -7.57
C ASN A 278 10.48 12.20 -7.06
N ILE A 279 10.81 10.90 -7.10
CA ILE A 279 12.09 10.36 -6.67
C ILE A 279 12.97 10.16 -7.90
N GLU A 280 14.20 10.66 -7.87
CA GLU A 280 15.18 10.42 -8.92
C GLU A 280 15.68 8.96 -8.84
N PRO A 281 15.51 8.19 -9.92
CA PRO A 281 15.93 6.79 -9.93
C PRO A 281 17.44 6.66 -9.89
N LYS A 282 17.94 5.69 -9.10
CA LYS A 282 19.35 5.33 -9.02
C LYS A 282 19.51 3.81 -9.01
N GLY A 283 20.46 3.31 -9.80
CA GLY A 283 20.75 1.89 -9.89
C GLY A 283 19.83 1.11 -10.81
N GLU A 284 20.05 -0.19 -10.85
CA GLU A 284 19.27 -1.14 -11.65
C GLU A 284 19.20 -2.51 -10.99
N LEU A 285 18.15 -3.27 -11.32
CA LEU A 285 17.99 -4.70 -11.06
C LEU A 285 18.09 -5.47 -12.36
N ILE A 286 18.83 -6.58 -12.35
CA ILE A 286 18.89 -7.52 -13.47
C ILE A 286 18.12 -8.78 -13.09
N TRP A 287 17.22 -9.17 -13.97
CA TRP A 287 16.34 -10.33 -13.80
C TRP A 287 16.68 -11.38 -14.85
N ASP A 288 16.66 -12.66 -14.46
CA ASP A 288 16.72 -13.78 -15.39
C ASP A 288 15.38 -13.97 -16.15
N ASP A 289 15.32 -15.01 -17.00
CA ASP A 289 14.13 -15.31 -17.79
C ASP A 289 12.97 -15.88 -16.93
N GLU A 290 13.27 -16.32 -15.71
CA GLU A 290 12.27 -16.76 -14.74
C GLU A 290 11.82 -15.68 -13.76
N PHE A 291 12.26 -14.44 -13.99
CA PHE A 291 12.00 -13.28 -13.12
C PHE A 291 12.56 -13.45 -11.71
N ASN A 292 13.75 -14.03 -11.56
CA ASN A 292 14.56 -13.92 -10.35
C ASN A 292 15.54 -12.76 -10.48
N ILE A 293 15.77 -12.03 -9.39
CA ILE A 293 16.82 -11.01 -9.35
C ILE A 293 18.18 -11.73 -9.30
N VAL A 294 19.02 -11.50 -10.29
CA VAL A 294 20.36 -12.12 -10.40
C VAL A 294 21.49 -11.13 -10.14
N GLU A 295 21.23 -9.83 -10.27
CA GLU A 295 22.21 -8.77 -9.98
C GLU A 295 21.52 -7.51 -9.47
N LYS A 296 22.17 -6.81 -8.55
CA LYS A 296 21.68 -5.59 -7.89
C LYS A 296 22.79 -4.54 -7.91
N ASN A 297 22.57 -3.46 -8.64
CA ASN A 297 23.52 -2.38 -8.86
C ASN A 297 22.98 -1.07 -8.23
N PHE A 298 23.02 -0.96 -6.85
CA PHE A 298 22.57 0.20 -6.10
C PHE A 298 23.21 0.36 -4.72
#